data_032c865832fe8009fa908039d57f0e7f
#
_entry.id   032c865832fe8009fa908039d57f0e7f
#
_cell.length_a   1.000
_cell.length_b   1.000
_cell.length_c   1.000
_cell.angle_alpha   90.00
_cell.angle_beta   90.00
_cell.angle_gamma   90.00
#
_symmetry.space_group_name_H-M   'P 1'
#
loop_
_entity.id
_entity.type
_entity.pdbx_description
1 polymer ?
#
loop_
_entity_poly.entity_id
_entity_poly.type
_entity_poly.pdbx_seq_one_letter_code
_entity_poly.pdbx_strand_id
1 'polypeptide(L)'
;MNVLVINAGSSSLKYQLMNPETGDVSAKGLCERIYIDGRLTHKVGDKKVVKDIPMPSHSEAIEAVLGILVDPVDGVIKSVDEIDAVGHRVLHGGMKFSDSCIIDDKCIKAIEDCIPLGPLHNPANLMGIRACQAVMPNTPQVAVFDTAFHMTMPPKAYRYAIPTEYFKNDDIRRYGFHGTSHKYVARRTAELVGKKEFKMVNCHLGNGSSLSAIKDGKCMDTSMGLSPLAGVPMGTRSGDIDACVVQFICNKYNMSVDDCLTMLNKKSGMLALSGVSSDFRDLSEGVDNGNENCQLALDKFCYEVAKYVGAYAAALNGIDVLTFTAGVGENDHVVRASVCEYLGFMGVKLDPEKNKVRGKEMLISTPDSKVQVWVVPTNEELMIAQDTRDLVLAARK
;
A
#
# COMPACT_ATOMS: atom_id res chain seq x y z
N MET A 1 13.87 21.02 2.50
CA MET A 1 14.56 19.73 2.61
C MET A 1 14.21 18.90 1.38
N ASN A 2 15.23 18.31 0.71
CA ASN A 2 15.02 17.43 -0.43
C ASN A 2 15.13 15.97 0.03
N VAL A 3 14.05 15.21 -0.06
CA VAL A 3 14.02 13.80 0.31
C VAL A 3 13.90 12.95 -0.95
N LEU A 4 14.82 12.01 -1.12
CA LEU A 4 14.74 10.99 -2.16
C LEU A 4 13.97 9.79 -1.60
N VAL A 5 12.78 9.54 -2.13
CA VAL A 5 11.96 8.38 -1.77
C VAL A 5 12.25 7.24 -2.72
N ILE A 6 12.57 6.07 -2.18
CA ILE A 6 12.91 4.84 -2.92
C ILE A 6 11.93 3.72 -2.57
N ASN A 7 11.44 3.06 -3.62
CA ASN A 7 10.66 1.83 -3.52
C ASN A 7 11.30 0.78 -4.44
N ALA A 8 12.12 -0.09 -3.87
CA ALA A 8 12.84 -1.13 -4.57
C ALA A 8 12.02 -2.43 -4.62
N GLY A 9 11.71 -2.89 -5.83
CA GLY A 9 11.15 -4.19 -6.14
C GLY A 9 12.22 -5.16 -6.64
N SER A 10 11.86 -6.42 -6.91
CA SER A 10 12.81 -7.47 -7.32
C SER A 10 13.56 -7.16 -8.63
N SER A 11 12.91 -6.50 -9.58
CA SER A 11 13.49 -6.13 -10.90
C SER A 11 13.17 -4.70 -11.31
N SER A 12 12.74 -3.87 -10.36
CA SER A 12 12.38 -2.47 -10.61
C SER A 12 12.68 -1.61 -9.40
N LEU A 13 12.82 -0.30 -9.63
CA LEU A 13 13.04 0.69 -8.59
C LEU A 13 12.30 1.96 -8.98
N LYS A 14 11.33 2.36 -8.16
CA LYS A 14 10.64 3.65 -8.28
C LYS A 14 11.30 4.68 -7.38
N TYR A 15 11.37 5.92 -7.83
CA TYR A 15 11.88 7.01 -7.02
C TYR A 15 11.10 8.31 -7.22
N GLN A 16 11.13 9.14 -6.17
CA GLN A 16 10.69 10.54 -6.24
C GLN A 16 11.65 11.41 -5.41
N LEU A 17 12.11 12.51 -5.97
CA LEU A 17 12.78 13.58 -5.23
C LEU A 17 11.75 14.66 -4.93
N MET A 18 11.53 14.94 -3.65
CA MET A 18 10.43 15.81 -3.23
C MET A 18 10.74 16.63 -1.98
N ASN A 19 10.00 17.71 -1.83
CA ASN A 19 9.98 18.52 -0.61
C ASN A 19 8.85 18.02 0.31
N PRO A 20 9.16 17.48 1.50
CA PRO A 20 8.14 16.94 2.43
C PRO A 20 7.26 18.02 3.10
N GLU A 21 7.68 19.29 3.12
CA GLU A 21 6.90 20.38 3.69
C GLU A 21 5.78 20.84 2.75
N THR A 22 6.11 21.01 1.46
CA THR A 22 5.16 21.51 0.45
C THR A 22 4.46 20.39 -0.31
N GLY A 23 5.06 19.20 -0.35
CA GLY A 23 4.61 18.08 -1.17
C GLY A 23 5.02 18.18 -2.64
N ASP A 24 5.82 19.20 -3.01
CA ASP A 24 6.28 19.39 -4.38
C ASP A 24 7.25 18.27 -4.78
N VAL A 25 6.98 17.69 -5.94
CA VAL A 25 7.80 16.64 -6.56
C VAL A 25 8.70 17.28 -7.61
N SER A 26 9.99 17.38 -7.32
CA SER A 26 10.98 17.93 -8.24
C SER A 26 11.22 16.99 -9.42
N ALA A 27 11.34 15.70 -9.16
CA ALA A 27 11.48 14.66 -10.18
C ALA A 27 10.92 13.33 -9.69
N LYS A 28 10.50 12.46 -10.62
CA LYS A 28 10.11 11.09 -10.33
C LYS A 28 10.48 10.17 -11.47
N GLY A 29 10.60 8.88 -11.21
CA GLY A 29 10.90 7.92 -12.25
C GLY A 29 10.85 6.48 -11.82
N LEU A 30 11.22 5.65 -12.78
CA LEU A 30 11.17 4.20 -12.66
C LEU A 30 12.36 3.60 -13.41
N CYS A 31 13.13 2.77 -12.72
CA CYS A 31 14.05 1.83 -13.34
C CYS A 31 13.32 0.49 -13.47
N GLU A 32 13.31 -0.07 -14.67
CA GLU A 32 12.67 -1.35 -14.99
C GLU A 32 13.70 -2.29 -15.61
N ARG A 33 13.39 -3.59 -15.59
CA ARG A 33 14.23 -4.63 -16.24
C ARG A 33 15.64 -4.67 -15.65
N ILE A 34 15.78 -4.36 -14.36
CA ILE A 34 17.02 -4.55 -13.59
C ILE A 34 17.40 -6.04 -13.70
N TYR A 35 18.68 -6.35 -13.86
CA TYR A 35 19.26 -7.67 -14.15
C TYR A 35 19.07 -8.18 -15.59
N ILE A 36 18.39 -7.44 -16.48
CA ILE A 36 18.19 -7.82 -17.89
C ILE A 36 18.98 -6.88 -18.78
N ASP A 37 18.38 -5.76 -19.17
CA ASP A 37 18.97 -4.75 -20.06
C ASP A 37 18.80 -3.32 -19.55
N GLY A 38 17.96 -3.12 -18.52
CA GLY A 38 17.73 -1.87 -17.82
C GLY A 38 17.06 -0.79 -18.67
N ARG A 39 16.03 -0.15 -18.06
CA ARG A 39 15.38 1.03 -18.65
C ARG A 39 15.04 2.03 -17.56
N LEU A 40 15.52 3.26 -17.71
CA LEU A 40 15.20 4.39 -16.86
C LEU A 40 14.14 5.27 -17.53
N THR A 41 13.02 5.47 -16.86
CA THR A 41 12.04 6.53 -17.18
C THR A 41 12.17 7.62 -16.15
N HIS A 42 12.42 8.85 -16.58
CA HIS A 42 12.56 10.04 -15.72
C HIS A 42 11.54 11.10 -16.11
N LYS A 43 10.93 11.76 -15.13
CA LYS A 43 9.93 12.81 -15.35
C LYS A 43 10.21 14.02 -14.48
N VAL A 44 10.18 15.20 -15.09
CA VAL A 44 10.24 16.52 -14.45
C VAL A 44 9.08 17.36 -15.00
N GLY A 45 8.06 17.60 -14.17
CA GLY A 45 6.81 18.18 -14.64
C GLY A 45 6.20 17.32 -15.76
N ASP A 46 5.94 17.93 -16.91
CA ASP A 46 5.39 17.24 -18.09
C ASP A 46 6.47 16.60 -18.98
N LYS A 47 7.75 16.93 -18.75
CA LYS A 47 8.87 16.37 -19.52
C LYS A 47 9.11 14.92 -19.10
N LYS A 48 9.13 14.01 -20.09
CA LYS A 48 9.47 12.59 -19.91
C LYS A 48 10.69 12.23 -20.73
N VAL A 49 11.68 11.64 -20.08
CA VAL A 49 12.89 11.09 -20.70
C VAL A 49 12.94 9.60 -20.47
N VAL A 50 13.30 8.84 -21.49
CA VAL A 50 13.48 7.39 -21.40
C VAL A 50 14.89 7.07 -21.91
N LYS A 51 15.68 6.35 -21.11
CA LYS A 51 17.04 5.92 -21.43
C LYS A 51 17.14 4.41 -21.20
N ASP A 52 17.61 3.67 -22.20
CA ASP A 52 18.02 2.28 -22.02
C ASP A 52 19.45 2.30 -21.49
N ILE A 53 19.64 1.85 -20.25
CA ILE A 53 20.91 1.86 -19.52
C ILE A 53 21.07 0.49 -18.87
N PRO A 54 22.20 -0.22 -19.11
CA PRO A 54 22.45 -1.48 -18.44
C PRO A 54 22.39 -1.33 -16.91
N MET A 55 21.57 -2.15 -16.28
CA MET A 55 21.38 -2.18 -14.81
C MET A 55 21.56 -3.62 -14.33
N PRO A 56 22.82 -4.12 -14.24
CA PRO A 56 23.09 -5.49 -13.80
C PRO A 56 22.73 -5.72 -12.32
N SER A 57 22.54 -4.65 -11.53
CA SER A 57 22.04 -4.73 -10.16
C SER A 57 21.27 -3.47 -9.75
N HIS A 58 20.77 -3.46 -8.52
CA HIS A 58 20.14 -2.26 -7.93
C HIS A 58 21.14 -1.13 -7.69
N SER A 59 22.45 -1.42 -7.55
CA SER A 59 23.46 -0.37 -7.40
C SER A 59 23.55 0.49 -8.66
N GLU A 60 23.64 -0.11 -9.83
CA GLU A 60 23.66 0.62 -11.11
C GLU A 60 22.33 1.34 -11.35
N ALA A 61 21.22 0.77 -10.89
CA ALA A 61 19.93 1.48 -10.97
C ALA A 61 19.93 2.75 -10.10
N ILE A 62 20.46 2.71 -8.87
CA ILE A 62 20.61 3.90 -8.02
C ILE A 62 21.60 4.89 -8.64
N GLU A 63 22.75 4.43 -9.17
CA GLU A 63 23.70 5.30 -9.86
C GLU A 63 23.07 6.00 -11.07
N ALA A 64 22.25 5.28 -11.84
CA ALA A 64 21.50 5.87 -12.97
C ALA A 64 20.48 6.93 -12.50
N VAL A 65 19.79 6.67 -11.37
CA VAL A 65 18.87 7.66 -10.76
C VAL A 65 19.65 8.90 -10.32
N LEU A 66 20.75 8.75 -9.59
CA LEU A 66 21.55 9.90 -9.15
C LEU A 66 22.15 10.65 -10.34
N GLY A 67 22.65 9.93 -11.35
CA GLY A 67 23.19 10.51 -12.58
C GLY A 67 22.17 11.36 -13.34
N ILE A 68 20.91 10.90 -13.45
CA ILE A 68 19.87 11.67 -14.14
C ILE A 68 19.38 12.86 -13.30
N LEU A 69 19.38 12.76 -11.97
CA LEU A 69 19.00 13.85 -11.08
C LEU A 69 19.95 15.06 -11.16
N VAL A 70 21.24 14.82 -11.42
CA VAL A 70 22.28 15.85 -11.57
C VAL A 70 22.62 16.16 -13.02
N ASP A 71 21.94 15.56 -14.01
CA ASP A 71 22.18 15.78 -15.43
C ASP A 71 21.95 17.25 -15.79
N PRO A 72 22.88 17.92 -16.54
CA PRO A 72 22.75 19.35 -16.86
C PRO A 72 21.50 19.72 -17.67
N VAL A 73 20.88 18.76 -18.38
CA VAL A 73 19.74 18.98 -19.29
C VAL A 73 18.43 18.45 -18.70
N ASP A 74 18.51 17.27 -18.07
CA ASP A 74 17.33 16.52 -17.60
C ASP A 74 17.21 16.52 -16.07
N GLY A 75 18.25 16.97 -15.35
CA GLY A 75 18.30 16.94 -13.90
C GLY A 75 17.58 18.11 -13.22
N VAL A 76 17.48 18.02 -11.89
CA VAL A 76 16.77 19.00 -11.04
C VAL A 76 17.59 19.48 -9.85
N ILE A 77 18.79 18.91 -9.64
CA ILE A 77 19.77 19.30 -8.61
C ILE A 77 21.15 19.42 -9.25
N LYS A 78 22.05 20.19 -8.62
CA LYS A 78 23.41 20.42 -9.14
C LYS A 78 24.42 19.40 -8.63
N SER A 79 24.16 18.84 -7.45
CA SER A 79 25.00 17.84 -6.76
C SER A 79 24.12 16.87 -5.99
N VAL A 80 24.60 15.65 -5.83
CA VAL A 80 23.99 14.62 -4.97
C VAL A 80 23.92 15.09 -3.50
N ASP A 81 24.81 16.00 -3.08
CA ASP A 81 24.81 16.59 -1.73
C ASP A 81 23.55 17.44 -1.44
N GLU A 82 22.77 17.80 -2.47
CA GLU A 82 21.48 18.45 -2.27
C GLU A 82 20.36 17.50 -1.82
N ILE A 83 20.63 16.18 -1.78
CA ILE A 83 19.72 15.19 -1.22
C ILE A 83 19.98 15.12 0.29
N ASP A 84 19.08 15.70 1.07
CA ASP A 84 19.23 15.80 2.54
C ASP A 84 19.00 14.47 3.27
N ALA A 85 18.20 13.56 2.70
CA ALA A 85 17.89 12.25 3.26
C ALA A 85 17.27 11.31 2.21
N VAL A 86 17.31 10.00 2.48
CA VAL A 86 16.64 8.97 1.67
C VAL A 86 15.60 8.25 2.52
N GLY A 87 14.37 8.18 2.03
CA GLY A 87 13.29 7.39 2.61
C GLY A 87 13.05 6.11 1.81
N HIS A 88 13.13 4.95 2.46
CA HIS A 88 12.90 3.65 1.83
C HIS A 88 11.57 3.07 2.27
N ARG A 89 10.73 2.67 1.31
CA ARG A 89 9.63 1.77 1.60
C ARG A 89 10.18 0.39 1.88
N VAL A 90 9.81 -0.18 3.03
CA VAL A 90 10.11 -1.55 3.43
C VAL A 90 8.80 -2.28 3.71
N LEU A 91 8.64 -3.50 3.18
CA LEU A 91 7.37 -4.21 3.35
C LEU A 91 7.15 -4.57 4.82
N HIS A 92 8.09 -5.27 5.45
CA HIS A 92 7.84 -5.93 6.73
C HIS A 92 8.89 -5.59 7.78
N GLY A 93 8.44 -5.01 8.90
CA GLY A 93 9.26 -4.68 10.07
C GLY A 93 9.16 -5.67 11.23
N GLY A 94 8.32 -6.71 11.11
CA GLY A 94 8.08 -7.70 12.18
C GLY A 94 7.53 -7.07 13.45
N MET A 95 7.83 -7.69 14.59
CA MET A 95 7.49 -7.18 15.91
C MET A 95 8.49 -6.12 16.42
N LYS A 96 9.60 -5.91 15.70
CA LYS A 96 10.69 -5.04 16.15
C LYS A 96 10.42 -3.56 15.88
N PHE A 97 9.60 -3.25 14.86
CA PHE A 97 9.31 -1.87 14.47
C PHE A 97 7.81 -1.57 14.50
N SER A 98 7.46 -0.66 15.38
CA SER A 98 6.11 -0.09 15.50
C SER A 98 5.99 1.28 14.82
N ASP A 99 7.08 1.80 14.25
CA ASP A 99 7.15 3.07 13.51
C ASP A 99 8.33 3.04 12.54
N SER A 100 8.46 4.07 11.73
CA SER A 100 9.62 4.32 10.88
C SER A 100 10.90 4.52 11.71
N CYS A 101 12.07 4.16 11.19
CA CYS A 101 13.34 4.32 11.90
C CYS A 101 14.49 4.76 10.99
N ILE A 102 15.49 5.43 11.59
CA ILE A 102 16.77 5.66 10.91
C ILE A 102 17.46 4.31 10.72
N ILE A 103 18.00 4.09 9.53
CA ILE A 103 18.64 2.83 9.17
C ILE A 103 20.04 2.78 9.78
N ASP A 104 20.22 1.84 10.68
CA ASP A 104 21.51 1.40 11.25
C ASP A 104 21.65 -0.12 11.05
N ASP A 105 22.77 -0.69 11.55
CA ASP A 105 23.01 -2.13 11.46
C ASP A 105 21.94 -2.96 12.16
N LYS A 106 21.32 -2.44 13.23
CA LYS A 106 20.23 -3.12 13.94
C LYS A 106 18.95 -3.14 13.09
N CYS A 107 18.67 -2.03 12.42
CA CYS A 107 17.54 -1.94 11.49
C CYS A 107 17.72 -2.91 10.31
N ILE A 108 18.90 -2.94 9.70
CA ILE A 108 19.23 -3.87 8.61
C ILE A 108 19.04 -5.32 9.07
N LYS A 109 19.62 -5.68 10.21
CA LYS A 109 19.47 -7.03 10.76
C LYS A 109 18.03 -7.41 11.04
N ALA A 110 17.24 -6.49 11.54
CA ALA A 110 15.82 -6.75 11.79
C ALA A 110 15.00 -6.93 10.51
N ILE A 111 15.33 -6.19 9.43
CA ILE A 111 14.71 -6.39 8.12
C ILE A 111 15.12 -7.75 7.53
N GLU A 112 16.37 -8.18 7.71
CA GLU A 112 16.85 -9.53 7.32
C GLU A 112 16.07 -10.63 8.06
N ASP A 113 15.91 -10.50 9.37
CA ASP A 113 15.16 -11.45 10.19
C ASP A 113 13.69 -11.58 9.77
N CYS A 114 13.14 -10.55 9.12
CA CYS A 114 11.78 -10.53 8.59
C CYS A 114 11.65 -11.09 7.16
N ILE A 115 12.75 -11.54 6.52
CA ILE A 115 12.69 -12.15 5.17
C ILE A 115 11.68 -13.30 5.10
N PRO A 116 11.61 -14.23 6.07
CA PRO A 116 10.62 -15.31 6.03
C PRO A 116 9.16 -14.82 6.01
N LEU A 117 8.87 -13.63 6.55
CA LEU A 117 7.55 -13.01 6.56
C LEU A 117 7.24 -12.23 5.27
N GLY A 118 8.28 -11.78 4.56
CA GLY A 118 8.18 -11.01 3.31
C GLY A 118 9.20 -11.44 2.24
N PRO A 119 9.23 -12.73 1.84
CA PRO A 119 10.32 -13.29 1.02
C PRO A 119 10.43 -12.69 -0.37
N LEU A 120 9.34 -12.12 -0.90
CA LEU A 120 9.32 -11.51 -2.23
C LEU A 120 9.72 -10.02 -2.22
N HIS A 121 9.76 -9.36 -1.07
CA HIS A 121 9.93 -7.91 -0.98
C HIS A 121 11.12 -7.50 -0.10
N ASN A 122 11.26 -8.02 1.11
CA ASN A 122 12.32 -7.61 2.02
C ASN A 122 13.74 -7.77 1.44
N PRO A 123 14.07 -8.85 0.69
CA PRO A 123 15.39 -8.93 0.03
C PRO A 123 15.62 -7.78 -0.95
N ALA A 124 14.63 -7.43 -1.78
CA ALA A 124 14.74 -6.32 -2.72
C ALA A 124 14.86 -4.97 -2.02
N ASN A 125 14.09 -4.77 -0.93
CA ASN A 125 14.19 -3.55 -0.12
C ASN A 125 15.60 -3.40 0.48
N LEU A 126 16.20 -4.48 1.01
CA LEU A 126 17.57 -4.47 1.52
C LEU A 126 18.60 -4.17 0.42
N MET A 127 18.44 -4.72 -0.80
CA MET A 127 19.30 -4.39 -1.92
C MET A 127 19.26 -2.89 -2.23
N GLY A 128 18.07 -2.29 -2.28
CA GLY A 128 17.90 -0.85 -2.49
C GLY A 128 18.56 -0.01 -1.39
N ILE A 129 18.40 -0.39 -0.12
CA ILE A 129 19.02 0.28 1.03
C ILE A 129 20.54 0.23 0.90
N ARG A 130 21.11 -0.96 0.70
CA ARG A 130 22.56 -1.15 0.60
C ARG A 130 23.17 -0.44 -0.61
N ALA A 131 22.47 -0.41 -1.73
CA ALA A 131 22.87 0.34 -2.91
C ALA A 131 22.94 1.84 -2.61
N CYS A 132 21.93 2.41 -1.94
CA CYS A 132 21.97 3.81 -1.51
C CYS A 132 23.08 4.10 -0.49
N GLN A 133 23.33 3.21 0.46
CA GLN A 133 24.43 3.36 1.42
C GLN A 133 25.81 3.38 0.75
N ALA A 134 26.00 2.56 -0.29
CA ALA A 134 27.26 2.49 -1.02
C ALA A 134 27.58 3.79 -1.79
N VAL A 135 26.58 4.40 -2.41
CA VAL A 135 26.77 5.60 -3.26
C VAL A 135 26.54 6.91 -2.51
N MET A 136 25.81 6.88 -1.39
CA MET A 136 25.52 8.04 -0.52
C MET A 136 25.82 7.71 0.94
N PRO A 137 27.08 7.42 1.33
CA PRO A 137 27.42 6.91 2.66
C PRO A 137 27.16 7.91 3.80
N ASN A 138 27.12 9.19 3.50
CA ASN A 138 26.93 10.25 4.50
C ASN A 138 25.47 10.76 4.57
N THR A 139 24.59 10.33 3.65
CA THR A 139 23.20 10.77 3.61
C THR A 139 22.37 9.91 4.56
N PRO A 140 21.66 10.51 5.54
CA PRO A 140 20.80 9.75 6.44
C PRO A 140 19.71 8.99 5.67
N GLN A 141 19.46 7.74 6.07
CA GLN A 141 18.47 6.90 5.45
C GLN A 141 17.45 6.42 6.47
N VAL A 142 16.19 6.32 6.08
CA VAL A 142 15.05 5.96 6.92
C VAL A 142 14.28 4.80 6.29
N ALA A 143 13.95 3.79 7.08
CA ALA A 143 13.05 2.72 6.72
C ALA A 143 11.63 3.06 7.17
N VAL A 144 10.68 3.01 6.24
CA VAL A 144 9.24 3.20 6.48
C VAL A 144 8.53 1.89 6.17
N PHE A 145 7.95 1.26 7.19
CA PHE A 145 7.41 -0.09 7.10
C PHE A 145 5.92 -0.09 6.80
N ASP A 146 5.49 -0.88 5.82
CA ASP A 146 4.06 -1.06 5.49
C ASP A 146 3.26 -1.65 6.64
N THR A 147 3.91 -2.36 7.56
CA THR A 147 3.27 -2.99 8.73
C THR A 147 3.20 -2.08 9.96
N ALA A 148 4.01 -1.03 10.04
CA ALA A 148 4.19 -0.24 11.26
C ALA A 148 2.90 0.43 11.75
N PHE A 149 2.10 1.01 10.87
CA PHE A 149 0.83 1.66 11.24
C PHE A 149 -0.14 0.72 11.96
N HIS A 150 -0.08 -0.57 11.64
CA HIS A 150 -0.96 -1.60 12.20
C HIS A 150 -0.48 -2.15 13.54
N MET A 151 0.70 -1.76 14.02
CA MET A 151 1.25 -2.25 15.30
C MET A 151 0.49 -1.71 16.52
N THR A 152 -0.40 -0.74 16.35
CA THR A 152 -1.30 -0.24 17.41
C THR A 152 -2.53 -1.12 17.64
N MET A 153 -2.74 -2.16 16.82
CA MET A 153 -3.85 -3.10 17.02
C MET A 153 -3.80 -3.77 18.41
N PRO A 154 -4.95 -3.90 19.09
CA PRO A 154 -5.00 -4.64 20.37
C PRO A 154 -4.85 -6.15 20.14
N PRO A 155 -4.40 -6.93 21.16
CA PRO A 155 -4.18 -8.38 21.04
C PRO A 155 -5.37 -9.15 20.47
N LYS A 156 -6.58 -8.78 20.83
CA LYS A 156 -7.82 -9.43 20.32
C LYS A 156 -8.02 -9.28 18.80
N ALA A 157 -7.41 -8.28 18.17
CA ALA A 157 -7.48 -8.05 16.73
C ALA A 157 -6.34 -8.73 15.97
N TYR A 158 -5.11 -8.72 16.52
CA TYR A 158 -3.98 -9.28 15.81
C TYR A 158 -3.70 -10.77 16.08
N ARG A 159 -4.19 -11.36 17.21
CA ARG A 159 -3.94 -12.77 17.53
C ARG A 159 -4.86 -13.66 16.70
N TYR A 160 -4.27 -14.70 16.08
CA TYR A 160 -5.04 -15.80 15.55
C TYR A 160 -5.45 -16.75 16.67
N ALA A 161 -6.62 -17.37 16.57
CA ALA A 161 -7.11 -18.36 17.52
C ALA A 161 -6.50 -19.75 17.27
N ILE A 162 -5.17 -19.80 17.32
CA ILE A 162 -4.34 -21.01 17.18
C ILE A 162 -3.45 -21.15 18.43
N PRO A 163 -2.75 -22.29 18.63
CA PRO A 163 -1.89 -22.48 19.79
C PRO A 163 -0.92 -21.32 19.99
N THR A 164 -0.83 -20.87 21.25
CA THR A 164 -0.13 -19.62 21.62
C THR A 164 1.38 -19.65 21.35
N GLU A 165 1.97 -20.84 21.34
CA GLU A 165 3.38 -21.07 21.04
C GLU A 165 3.80 -20.53 19.67
N TYR A 166 2.95 -20.61 18.65
CA TYR A 166 3.25 -20.05 17.32
C TYR A 166 3.38 -18.53 17.33
N PHE A 167 2.61 -17.86 18.17
CA PHE A 167 2.82 -16.42 18.37
C PHE A 167 4.08 -16.12 19.19
N LYS A 168 4.32 -16.90 20.28
CA LYS A 168 5.43 -16.61 21.19
C LYS A 168 6.79 -16.92 20.57
N ASN A 169 6.88 -17.95 19.74
CA ASN A 169 8.14 -18.42 19.19
C ASN A 169 8.45 -17.82 17.81
N ASP A 170 7.40 -17.59 17.02
CA ASP A 170 7.55 -17.28 15.59
C ASP A 170 6.82 -15.98 15.17
N ASP A 171 6.31 -15.22 16.15
CA ASP A 171 5.59 -13.95 15.91
C ASP A 171 4.41 -14.08 14.92
N ILE A 172 3.78 -15.29 14.86
CA ILE A 172 2.64 -15.54 13.96
C ILE A 172 1.42 -14.78 14.44
N ARG A 173 1.10 -13.70 13.71
CA ARG A 173 -0.02 -12.79 14.00
C ARG A 173 -0.51 -12.10 12.73
N ARG A 174 -1.62 -11.38 12.84
CA ARG A 174 -2.01 -10.38 11.84
C ARG A 174 -1.07 -9.18 11.92
N TYR A 175 -0.44 -8.81 10.79
CA TYR A 175 0.38 -7.60 10.66
C TYR A 175 -0.36 -6.52 9.89
N GLY A 176 -0.99 -6.85 8.78
CA GLY A 176 -1.55 -5.88 7.86
C GLY A 176 -0.49 -5.20 6.99
N PHE A 177 -0.93 -4.64 5.88
CA PHE A 177 -0.09 -3.97 4.88
C PHE A 177 -0.77 -2.71 4.36
N HIS A 178 -0.15 -1.99 3.41
CA HIS A 178 -0.56 -0.66 2.99
C HIS A 178 -0.59 0.36 4.15
N GLY A 179 0.18 0.11 5.21
CA GLY A 179 0.16 0.92 6.42
C GLY A 179 0.52 2.39 6.16
N THR A 180 1.47 2.63 5.25
CA THR A 180 1.84 4.00 4.83
C THR A 180 0.67 4.74 4.21
N SER A 181 -0.12 4.07 3.34
CA SER A 181 -1.34 4.63 2.76
C SER A 181 -2.42 4.87 3.82
N HIS A 182 -2.69 3.88 4.69
CA HIS A 182 -3.67 4.04 5.76
C HIS A 182 -3.30 5.17 6.73
N LYS A 183 -2.02 5.32 7.07
CA LYS A 183 -1.48 6.41 7.90
C LYS A 183 -1.70 7.77 7.23
N TYR A 184 -1.35 7.89 5.95
CA TYR A 184 -1.56 9.12 5.19
C TYR A 184 -3.03 9.52 5.13
N VAL A 185 -3.91 8.60 4.72
CA VAL A 185 -5.34 8.87 4.59
C VAL A 185 -5.98 9.21 5.93
N ALA A 186 -5.59 8.55 7.02
CA ALA A 186 -6.07 8.88 8.35
C ALA A 186 -5.71 10.30 8.78
N ARG A 187 -4.45 10.72 8.57
CA ARG A 187 -3.98 12.09 8.85
C ARG A 187 -4.72 13.11 7.99
N ARG A 188 -4.81 12.85 6.68
CA ARG A 188 -5.49 13.76 5.76
C ARG A 188 -6.98 13.88 6.06
N THR A 189 -7.64 12.77 6.41
CA THR A 189 -9.05 12.79 6.82
C THR A 189 -9.26 13.62 8.08
N ALA A 190 -8.38 13.52 9.08
CA ALA A 190 -8.46 14.34 10.29
C ALA A 190 -8.42 15.85 9.99
N GLU A 191 -7.58 16.27 9.02
CA GLU A 191 -7.54 17.66 8.53
C GLU A 191 -8.85 18.05 7.84
N LEU A 192 -9.38 17.19 6.94
CA LEU A 192 -10.60 17.46 6.17
C LEU A 192 -11.85 17.57 7.07
N VAL A 193 -11.97 16.71 8.09
CA VAL A 193 -13.10 16.74 9.03
C VAL A 193 -12.91 17.74 10.19
N GLY A 194 -11.70 18.29 10.32
CA GLY A 194 -11.37 19.27 11.38
C GLY A 194 -11.40 18.68 12.80
N LYS A 195 -11.20 17.35 12.94
CA LYS A 195 -11.22 16.62 14.22
C LYS A 195 -10.06 15.64 14.29
N LYS A 196 -9.50 15.48 15.51
CA LYS A 196 -8.48 14.44 15.78
C LYS A 196 -9.09 13.16 16.35
N GLU A 197 -10.20 13.26 17.05
CA GLU A 197 -10.89 12.14 17.69
C GLU A 197 -12.12 11.76 16.86
N PHE A 198 -12.05 10.65 16.16
CA PHE A 198 -13.13 10.08 15.37
C PHE A 198 -12.84 8.64 15.00
N LYS A 199 -13.87 7.93 14.57
CA LYS A 199 -13.81 6.54 14.14
C LYS A 199 -13.98 6.46 12.62
N MET A 200 -13.06 5.82 11.93
CA MET A 200 -13.16 5.68 10.48
C MET A 200 -12.83 4.27 10.02
N VAL A 201 -13.39 3.91 8.88
CA VAL A 201 -12.91 2.79 8.08
C VAL A 201 -12.31 3.35 6.79
N ASN A 202 -11.06 2.99 6.53
CA ASN A 202 -10.40 3.34 5.28
C ASN A 202 -10.36 2.14 4.35
N CYS A 203 -10.90 2.31 3.14
CA CYS A 203 -10.91 1.33 2.06
C CYS A 203 -9.83 1.69 1.04
N HIS A 204 -8.65 1.08 1.15
CA HIS A 204 -7.59 1.15 0.15
C HIS A 204 -7.88 0.10 -0.91
N LEU A 205 -8.48 0.51 -2.02
CA LEU A 205 -8.94 -0.37 -3.08
C LEU A 205 -8.13 -0.11 -4.35
N GLY A 206 -7.27 -1.06 -4.68
CA GLY A 206 -6.44 -1.07 -5.88
C GLY A 206 -6.33 -2.50 -6.43
N ASN A 207 -5.28 -2.80 -7.21
CA ASN A 207 -5.00 -4.18 -7.60
C ASN A 207 -4.65 -5.05 -6.36
N GLY A 208 -3.94 -4.48 -5.36
CA GLY A 208 -3.97 -4.92 -3.98
C GLY A 208 -4.99 -4.10 -3.21
N SER A 209 -5.77 -4.74 -2.31
CA SER A 209 -6.81 -4.06 -1.55
C SER A 209 -6.76 -4.44 -0.07
N SER A 210 -6.95 -3.46 0.79
CA SER A 210 -7.06 -3.67 2.24
C SER A 210 -7.96 -2.63 2.88
N LEU A 211 -8.58 -3.01 3.99
CA LEU A 211 -9.36 -2.09 4.81
C LEU A 211 -8.71 -1.98 6.20
N SER A 212 -8.84 -0.82 6.83
CA SER A 212 -8.40 -0.60 8.21
C SER A 212 -9.47 0.09 9.02
N ALA A 213 -9.74 -0.45 10.21
CA ALA A 213 -10.51 0.20 11.27
C ALA A 213 -9.59 1.13 12.04
N ILE A 214 -9.89 2.41 12.07
CA ILE A 214 -9.02 3.44 12.65
C ILE A 214 -9.81 4.24 13.67
N LYS A 215 -9.24 4.39 14.86
CA LYS A 215 -9.80 5.23 15.92
C LYS A 215 -8.74 6.22 16.39
N ASP A 216 -9.09 7.51 16.35
CA ASP A 216 -8.21 8.59 16.83
C ASP A 216 -6.80 8.53 16.22
N GLY A 217 -6.73 8.24 14.91
CA GLY A 217 -5.49 8.13 14.15
C GLY A 217 -4.71 6.82 14.36
N LYS A 218 -5.21 5.85 15.14
CA LYS A 218 -4.57 4.57 15.43
C LYS A 218 -5.32 3.42 14.76
N CYS A 219 -4.59 2.49 14.17
CA CYS A 219 -5.17 1.25 13.62
C CYS A 219 -5.67 0.36 14.76
N MET A 220 -6.92 -0.06 14.67
CA MET A 220 -7.56 -0.96 15.63
C MET A 220 -7.77 -2.36 15.05
N ASP A 221 -7.90 -2.47 13.73
CA ASP A 221 -7.97 -3.74 12.99
C ASP A 221 -7.65 -3.49 11.50
N THR A 222 -7.26 -4.54 10.77
CA THR A 222 -7.01 -4.46 9.33
C THR A 222 -7.27 -5.80 8.64
N SER A 223 -7.62 -5.76 7.35
CA SER A 223 -8.08 -6.94 6.62
C SER A 223 -6.98 -7.89 6.19
N MET A 224 -5.80 -7.39 5.80
CA MET A 224 -4.67 -8.27 5.48
C MET A 224 -4.13 -8.92 6.76
N GLY A 225 -3.56 -10.11 6.63
CA GLY A 225 -3.16 -10.96 7.74
C GLY A 225 -1.67 -10.98 8.03
N LEU A 226 -1.15 -12.19 8.26
CA LEU A 226 0.29 -12.49 8.29
C LEU A 226 0.94 -12.12 6.96
N SER A 227 0.23 -12.34 5.86
CA SER A 227 0.62 -11.99 4.51
C SER A 227 -0.42 -11.07 3.84
N PRO A 228 -0.09 -10.46 2.69
CA PRO A 228 -1.04 -9.64 1.93
C PRO A 228 -2.13 -10.45 1.19
N LEU A 229 -2.28 -11.74 1.45
CA LEU A 229 -3.27 -12.61 0.81
C LEU A 229 -4.65 -12.49 1.44
N ALA A 230 -4.73 -12.43 2.78
CA ALA A 230 -5.98 -12.37 3.53
C ALA A 230 -6.75 -11.06 3.29
N GLY A 231 -8.04 -11.08 3.59
CA GLY A 231 -8.93 -9.93 3.47
C GLY A 231 -9.88 -10.04 2.30
N VAL A 232 -10.18 -8.92 1.67
CA VAL A 232 -11.06 -8.87 0.48
C VAL A 232 -10.38 -9.50 -0.75
N PRO A 233 -11.14 -10.06 -1.69
CA PRO A 233 -10.56 -10.48 -2.97
C PRO A 233 -9.94 -9.27 -3.68
N MET A 234 -8.88 -9.51 -4.45
CA MET A 234 -8.08 -8.48 -5.10
C MET A 234 -7.93 -8.81 -6.59
N GLY A 235 -7.19 -8.04 -7.34
CA GLY A 235 -6.99 -8.29 -8.77
C GLY A 235 -6.62 -9.74 -9.09
N THR A 236 -5.61 -10.29 -8.40
CA THR A 236 -5.13 -11.68 -8.60
C THR A 236 -5.12 -12.53 -7.34
N ARG A 237 -5.44 -11.97 -6.16
CA ARG A 237 -5.43 -12.67 -4.86
C ARG A 237 -6.83 -13.05 -4.46
N SER A 238 -6.98 -14.25 -3.88
CA SER A 238 -8.28 -14.78 -3.46
C SER A 238 -8.95 -13.97 -2.34
N GLY A 239 -8.18 -13.32 -1.47
CA GLY A 239 -8.69 -12.86 -0.18
C GLY A 239 -8.93 -14.03 0.76
N ASP A 240 -9.81 -13.83 1.74
CA ASP A 240 -10.16 -14.85 2.74
C ASP A 240 -10.76 -16.11 2.11
N ILE A 241 -10.31 -17.25 2.58
CA ILE A 241 -10.71 -18.59 2.10
C ILE A 241 -10.69 -19.53 3.30
N ASP A 242 -11.56 -20.52 3.30
CA ASP A 242 -11.48 -21.64 4.26
C ASP A 242 -10.16 -22.39 4.08
N ALA A 243 -9.39 -22.54 5.16
CA ALA A 243 -8.10 -23.23 5.13
C ALA A 243 -8.20 -24.66 4.59
N CYS A 244 -9.33 -25.34 4.78
CA CYS A 244 -9.58 -26.68 4.26
C CYS A 244 -9.66 -26.73 2.72
N VAL A 245 -9.96 -25.61 2.06
CA VAL A 245 -9.93 -25.52 0.59
C VAL A 245 -8.52 -25.72 0.08
N VAL A 246 -7.50 -25.20 0.76
CA VAL A 246 -6.08 -25.42 0.41
C VAL A 246 -5.76 -26.90 0.43
N GLN A 247 -6.09 -27.59 1.53
CA GLN A 247 -5.88 -29.03 1.67
C GLN A 247 -6.62 -29.82 0.59
N PHE A 248 -7.89 -29.47 0.34
CA PHE A 248 -8.71 -30.16 -0.67
C PHE A 248 -8.10 -30.06 -2.07
N ILE A 249 -7.67 -28.84 -2.48
CA ILE A 249 -7.05 -28.60 -3.76
C ILE A 249 -5.73 -29.36 -3.89
N CYS A 250 -4.85 -29.27 -2.87
CA CYS A 250 -3.57 -29.97 -2.86
C CYS A 250 -3.75 -31.48 -3.04
N ASN A 251 -4.67 -32.08 -2.29
CA ASN A 251 -4.93 -33.52 -2.36
C ASN A 251 -5.57 -33.93 -3.69
N LYS A 252 -6.56 -33.19 -4.16
CA LYS A 252 -7.32 -33.55 -5.37
C LYS A 252 -6.50 -33.42 -6.65
N TYR A 253 -5.67 -32.38 -6.74
CA TYR A 253 -4.89 -32.06 -7.93
C TYR A 253 -3.40 -32.40 -7.81
N ASN A 254 -2.99 -33.11 -6.73
CA ASN A 254 -1.59 -33.46 -6.43
C ASN A 254 -0.66 -32.22 -6.53
N MET A 255 -1.12 -31.13 -5.93
CA MET A 255 -0.44 -29.83 -5.93
C MET A 255 0.30 -29.63 -4.61
N SER A 256 1.50 -29.03 -4.65
CA SER A 256 2.19 -28.63 -3.42
C SER A 256 1.45 -27.46 -2.72
N VAL A 257 1.66 -27.29 -1.41
CA VAL A 257 1.12 -26.12 -0.68
C VAL A 257 1.65 -24.82 -1.28
N ASP A 258 2.92 -24.77 -1.67
CA ASP A 258 3.54 -23.58 -2.26
C ASP A 258 2.93 -23.22 -3.62
N ASP A 259 2.66 -24.22 -4.47
CA ASP A 259 1.98 -24.01 -5.75
C ASP A 259 0.53 -23.55 -5.54
N CYS A 260 -0.17 -24.13 -4.56
CA CYS A 260 -1.52 -23.71 -4.21
C CYS A 260 -1.54 -22.25 -3.71
N LEU A 261 -0.63 -21.87 -2.81
CA LEU A 261 -0.50 -20.48 -2.34
C LEU A 261 -0.09 -19.54 -3.48
N THR A 262 0.75 -19.99 -4.40
CA THR A 262 1.08 -19.22 -5.60
C THR A 262 -0.13 -19.00 -6.49
N MET A 263 -0.98 -20.01 -6.69
CA MET A 263 -2.25 -19.88 -7.42
C MET A 263 -3.19 -18.90 -6.72
N LEU A 264 -3.35 -18.98 -5.39
CA LEU A 264 -4.19 -18.08 -4.60
C LEU A 264 -3.69 -16.60 -4.66
N ASN A 265 -2.38 -16.38 -4.81
CA ASN A 265 -1.80 -15.04 -4.91
C ASN A 265 -1.81 -14.45 -6.33
N LYS A 266 -1.62 -15.28 -7.38
CA LYS A 266 -1.33 -14.80 -8.74
C LYS A 266 -2.38 -15.15 -9.78
N LYS A 267 -3.26 -16.13 -9.50
CA LYS A 267 -4.22 -16.67 -10.50
C LYS A 267 -5.65 -16.71 -9.95
N SER A 268 -5.94 -15.97 -8.91
CA SER A 268 -7.24 -15.94 -8.21
C SER A 268 -7.87 -14.54 -8.28
N GLY A 269 -8.73 -14.21 -7.36
CA GLY A 269 -9.38 -12.90 -7.26
C GLY A 269 -10.23 -12.54 -8.47
N MET A 270 -10.19 -11.27 -8.84
CA MET A 270 -10.98 -10.74 -9.96
C MET A 270 -10.63 -11.41 -11.29
N LEU A 271 -9.33 -11.67 -11.50
CA LEU A 271 -8.87 -12.40 -12.70
C LEU A 271 -9.56 -13.77 -12.82
N ALA A 272 -9.59 -14.54 -11.74
CA ALA A 272 -10.16 -15.89 -11.77
C ALA A 272 -11.70 -15.87 -11.88
N LEU A 273 -12.37 -14.98 -11.15
CA LEU A 273 -13.82 -14.89 -11.16
C LEU A 273 -14.36 -14.42 -12.50
N SER A 274 -13.71 -13.43 -13.10
CA SER A 274 -14.12 -12.90 -14.42
C SER A 274 -13.69 -13.79 -15.58
N GLY A 275 -12.55 -14.48 -15.44
CA GLY A 275 -11.88 -15.17 -16.55
C GLY A 275 -11.31 -14.22 -17.62
N VAL A 276 -11.29 -12.91 -17.37
CA VAL A 276 -10.91 -11.88 -18.35
C VAL A 276 -9.66 -11.13 -17.92
N SER A 277 -9.71 -10.43 -16.78
CA SER A 277 -8.65 -9.50 -16.35
C SER A 277 -8.63 -9.30 -14.84
N SER A 278 -7.50 -8.83 -14.33
CA SER A 278 -7.37 -8.29 -12.97
C SER A 278 -7.62 -6.79 -12.90
N ASP A 279 -7.76 -6.11 -14.03
CA ASP A 279 -8.00 -4.66 -14.12
C ASP A 279 -9.49 -4.37 -14.04
N PHE A 280 -9.89 -3.54 -13.09
CA PHE A 280 -11.31 -3.19 -12.89
C PHE A 280 -11.92 -2.42 -14.06
N ARG A 281 -11.12 -1.76 -14.89
CA ARG A 281 -11.57 -1.09 -16.11
C ARG A 281 -12.04 -2.11 -17.15
N ASP A 282 -11.26 -3.18 -17.32
CA ASP A 282 -11.62 -4.29 -18.24
C ASP A 282 -12.86 -5.03 -17.74
N LEU A 283 -12.99 -5.17 -16.39
CA LEU A 283 -14.20 -5.78 -15.80
C LEU A 283 -15.44 -4.92 -16.04
N SER A 284 -15.35 -3.60 -15.86
CA SER A 284 -16.45 -2.68 -16.14
C SER A 284 -16.86 -2.71 -17.61
N GLU A 285 -15.90 -2.69 -18.54
CA GLU A 285 -16.16 -2.87 -19.96
C GLU A 285 -16.81 -4.23 -20.25
N GLY A 286 -16.36 -5.29 -19.57
CA GLY A 286 -16.98 -6.62 -19.66
C GLY A 286 -18.45 -6.62 -19.24
N VAL A 287 -18.79 -5.92 -18.17
CA VAL A 287 -20.17 -5.74 -17.69
C VAL A 287 -21.01 -5.00 -18.73
N ASP A 288 -20.51 -3.90 -19.28
CA ASP A 288 -21.19 -3.11 -20.32
C ASP A 288 -21.46 -3.97 -21.58
N ASN A 289 -20.60 -4.96 -21.85
CA ASN A 289 -20.76 -5.93 -22.94
C ASN A 289 -21.58 -7.17 -22.55
N GLY A 290 -22.20 -7.20 -21.36
CA GLY A 290 -23.07 -8.27 -20.90
C GLY A 290 -22.36 -9.52 -20.39
N ASN A 291 -21.09 -9.42 -19.96
CA ASN A 291 -20.35 -10.54 -19.39
C ASN A 291 -20.75 -10.78 -17.93
N GLU A 292 -21.51 -11.84 -17.69
CA GLU A 292 -22.03 -12.22 -16.35
C GLU A 292 -20.90 -12.54 -15.34
N ASN A 293 -19.76 -13.08 -15.78
CA ASN A 293 -18.64 -13.36 -14.91
C ASN A 293 -17.94 -12.08 -14.46
N CYS A 294 -17.85 -11.06 -15.30
CA CYS A 294 -17.34 -9.74 -14.91
C CYS A 294 -18.26 -9.10 -13.87
N GLN A 295 -19.60 -9.20 -14.09
CA GLN A 295 -20.58 -8.72 -13.11
C GLN A 295 -20.43 -9.45 -11.77
N LEU A 296 -20.36 -10.78 -11.77
CA LEU A 296 -20.16 -11.59 -10.57
C LEU A 296 -18.88 -11.21 -9.83
N ALA A 297 -17.78 -10.96 -10.57
CA ALA A 297 -16.51 -10.55 -9.97
C ALA A 297 -16.63 -9.21 -9.23
N LEU A 298 -17.25 -8.20 -9.87
CA LEU A 298 -17.48 -6.89 -9.24
C LEU A 298 -18.45 -6.97 -8.06
N ASP A 299 -19.55 -7.73 -8.18
CA ASP A 299 -20.51 -7.95 -7.09
C ASP A 299 -19.84 -8.60 -5.88
N LYS A 300 -19.02 -9.64 -6.12
CA LYS A 300 -18.27 -10.32 -5.07
C LYS A 300 -17.29 -9.37 -4.38
N PHE A 301 -16.58 -8.54 -5.13
CA PHE A 301 -15.67 -7.55 -4.57
C PHE A 301 -16.40 -6.54 -3.69
N CYS A 302 -17.45 -5.91 -4.21
CA CYS A 302 -18.23 -4.90 -3.47
C CYS A 302 -18.87 -5.49 -2.21
N TYR A 303 -19.41 -6.72 -2.32
CA TYR A 303 -20.00 -7.44 -1.19
C TYR A 303 -18.98 -7.70 -0.07
N GLU A 304 -17.77 -8.19 -0.40
CA GLU A 304 -16.75 -8.44 0.60
C GLU A 304 -16.20 -7.15 1.22
N VAL A 305 -16.02 -6.09 0.42
CA VAL A 305 -15.63 -4.77 0.94
C VAL A 305 -16.68 -4.26 1.93
N ALA A 306 -17.96 -4.34 1.58
CA ALA A 306 -19.05 -3.90 2.45
C ALA A 306 -19.13 -4.71 3.75
N LYS A 307 -18.93 -6.04 3.69
CA LYS A 307 -18.85 -6.90 4.89
C LYS A 307 -17.73 -6.48 5.83
N TYR A 308 -16.54 -6.20 5.29
CA TYR A 308 -15.42 -5.71 6.10
C TYR A 308 -15.71 -4.35 6.72
N VAL A 309 -16.35 -3.42 5.99
CA VAL A 309 -16.78 -2.13 6.58
C VAL A 309 -17.76 -2.37 7.73
N GLY A 310 -18.73 -3.26 7.56
CA GLY A 310 -19.69 -3.63 8.62
C GLY A 310 -19.02 -4.27 9.83
N ALA A 311 -18.07 -5.19 9.61
CA ALA A 311 -17.30 -5.81 10.68
C ALA A 311 -16.46 -4.78 11.46
N TYR A 312 -15.85 -3.84 10.76
CA TYR A 312 -15.05 -2.79 11.39
C TYR A 312 -15.89 -1.71 12.07
N ALA A 313 -17.06 -1.42 11.54
CA ALA A 313 -18.04 -0.59 12.27
C ALA A 313 -18.45 -1.23 13.60
N ALA A 314 -18.63 -2.57 13.62
CA ALA A 314 -18.88 -3.30 14.86
C ALA A 314 -17.65 -3.28 15.80
N ALA A 315 -16.44 -3.51 15.29
CA ALA A 315 -15.20 -3.49 16.07
C ALA A 315 -14.94 -2.12 16.73
N LEU A 316 -15.33 -1.03 16.06
CA LEU A 316 -15.20 0.34 16.53
C LEU A 316 -16.42 0.81 17.35
N ASN A 317 -17.48 0.01 17.43
CA ASN A 317 -18.78 0.42 17.97
C ASN A 317 -19.31 1.70 17.28
N GLY A 318 -19.51 1.62 15.96
CA GLY A 318 -19.91 2.70 15.06
C GLY A 318 -18.74 3.40 14.37
N ILE A 319 -19.02 4.10 13.29
CA ILE A 319 -18.06 4.91 12.52
C ILE A 319 -18.63 6.30 12.23
N ASP A 320 -17.77 7.29 12.17
CA ASP A 320 -18.09 8.66 11.80
C ASP A 320 -17.77 8.92 10.31
N VAL A 321 -16.73 8.24 9.79
CA VAL A 321 -16.20 8.48 8.46
C VAL A 321 -15.89 7.16 7.77
N LEU A 322 -16.23 7.08 6.48
CA LEU A 322 -15.80 6.05 5.52
C LEU A 322 -14.96 6.71 4.44
N THR A 323 -13.78 6.18 4.14
CA THR A 323 -12.91 6.73 3.08
C THR A 323 -12.62 5.70 2.00
N PHE A 324 -12.55 6.16 0.76
CA PHE A 324 -12.11 5.39 -0.40
C PHE A 324 -10.82 5.98 -0.96
N THR A 325 -9.82 5.14 -1.18
CA THR A 325 -8.50 5.53 -1.68
C THR A 325 -7.91 4.46 -2.60
N ALA A 326 -6.76 4.75 -3.19
CA ALA A 326 -6.09 3.95 -4.21
C ALA A 326 -6.85 3.85 -5.53
N GLY A 327 -6.25 3.18 -6.51
CA GLY A 327 -6.67 3.25 -7.91
C GLY A 327 -8.15 3.04 -8.17
N VAL A 328 -8.76 2.00 -7.57
CA VAL A 328 -10.21 1.71 -7.69
C VAL A 328 -11.00 2.65 -6.79
N GLY A 329 -10.60 2.78 -5.51
CA GLY A 329 -11.31 3.62 -4.54
C GLY A 329 -11.42 5.09 -4.97
N GLU A 330 -10.38 5.64 -5.60
CA GLU A 330 -10.33 7.02 -6.07
C GLU A 330 -11.09 7.27 -7.37
N ASN A 331 -11.15 6.27 -8.25
CA ASN A 331 -11.55 6.50 -9.64
C ASN A 331 -12.82 5.76 -10.07
N ASP A 332 -13.27 4.76 -9.30
CA ASP A 332 -14.44 3.95 -9.66
C ASP A 332 -15.67 4.31 -8.82
N HIS A 333 -16.51 5.15 -9.39
CA HIS A 333 -17.73 5.60 -8.72
C HIS A 333 -18.80 4.51 -8.62
N VAL A 334 -18.79 3.51 -9.52
CA VAL A 334 -19.73 2.39 -9.49
C VAL A 334 -19.42 1.48 -8.32
N VAL A 335 -18.14 1.12 -8.13
CA VAL A 335 -17.70 0.33 -6.97
C VAL A 335 -18.04 1.05 -5.66
N ARG A 336 -17.77 2.36 -5.54
CA ARG A 336 -18.13 3.11 -4.33
C ARG A 336 -19.63 3.11 -4.06
N ALA A 337 -20.45 3.31 -5.09
CA ALA A 337 -21.90 3.27 -4.96
C ALA A 337 -22.38 1.89 -4.51
N SER A 338 -21.93 0.82 -5.19
CA SER A 338 -22.31 -0.55 -4.84
C SER A 338 -21.93 -0.94 -3.41
N VAL A 339 -20.73 -0.55 -2.95
CA VAL A 339 -20.35 -0.77 -1.55
C VAL A 339 -21.26 -0.02 -0.59
N CYS A 340 -21.54 1.25 -0.87
CA CYS A 340 -22.36 2.09 0.02
C CYS A 340 -23.83 1.67 0.06
N GLU A 341 -24.38 1.03 -0.96
CA GLU A 341 -25.74 0.46 -0.95
C GLU A 341 -25.93 -0.53 0.19
N TYR A 342 -24.94 -1.40 0.46
CA TYR A 342 -25.00 -2.34 1.58
C TYR A 342 -24.96 -1.66 2.96
N LEU A 343 -24.52 -0.39 3.02
CA LEU A 343 -24.26 0.33 4.27
C LEU A 343 -25.40 1.29 4.66
N GLY A 344 -26.52 1.25 3.95
CA GLY A 344 -27.71 2.08 4.23
C GLY A 344 -28.25 1.91 5.66
N PHE A 345 -28.12 0.72 6.25
CA PHE A 345 -28.53 0.44 7.63
C PHE A 345 -27.72 1.24 8.68
N MET A 346 -26.51 1.69 8.34
CA MET A 346 -25.69 2.57 9.17
C MET A 346 -26.01 4.06 8.92
N GLY A 347 -26.92 4.37 8.01
CA GLY A 347 -27.28 5.72 7.62
C GLY A 347 -26.31 6.35 6.62
N VAL A 348 -25.55 5.55 5.89
CA VAL A 348 -24.73 6.00 4.75
C VAL A 348 -25.64 6.41 3.61
N LYS A 349 -25.45 7.64 3.10
CA LYS A 349 -26.16 8.17 1.93
C LYS A 349 -25.18 8.89 1.03
N LEU A 350 -25.04 8.41 -0.21
CA LEU A 350 -24.21 9.06 -1.23
C LEU A 350 -24.96 10.15 -1.99
N ASP A 351 -24.22 11.18 -2.38
CA ASP A 351 -24.63 12.15 -3.39
C ASP A 351 -24.16 11.61 -4.77
N PRO A 352 -25.09 11.23 -5.68
CA PRO A 352 -24.71 10.58 -6.94
C PRO A 352 -23.82 11.44 -7.83
N GLU A 353 -24.00 12.78 -7.80
CA GLU A 353 -23.21 13.68 -8.64
C GLU A 353 -21.81 13.87 -8.06
N LYS A 354 -21.68 14.08 -6.75
CA LYS A 354 -20.38 14.19 -6.10
C LYS A 354 -19.59 12.89 -6.18
N ASN A 355 -20.27 11.74 -6.13
CA ASN A 355 -19.61 10.43 -6.26
C ASN A 355 -18.93 10.21 -7.61
N LYS A 356 -19.27 10.97 -8.65
CA LYS A 356 -18.60 10.90 -9.98
C LYS A 356 -17.16 11.43 -9.96
N VAL A 357 -16.68 11.99 -8.85
CA VAL A 357 -15.29 12.45 -8.69
C VAL A 357 -14.28 11.35 -9.01
N ARG A 358 -13.16 11.74 -9.61
CA ARG A 358 -12.04 10.85 -9.92
C ARG A 358 -10.73 11.50 -9.51
N GLY A 359 -9.93 10.80 -8.69
CA GLY A 359 -8.58 11.19 -8.30
C GLY A 359 -8.45 12.52 -7.56
N LYS A 360 -9.56 13.01 -6.94
CA LYS A 360 -9.56 14.27 -6.18
C LYS A 360 -10.26 14.09 -4.85
N GLU A 361 -9.81 14.85 -3.86
CA GLU A 361 -10.49 14.90 -2.56
C GLU A 361 -11.91 15.43 -2.71
N MET A 362 -12.88 14.69 -2.16
CA MET A 362 -14.28 15.07 -2.22
C MET A 362 -15.09 14.40 -1.10
N LEU A 363 -15.91 15.18 -0.39
CA LEU A 363 -17.00 14.67 0.42
C LEU A 363 -18.12 14.23 -0.52
N ILE A 364 -18.38 12.93 -0.62
CA ILE A 364 -19.33 12.36 -1.56
C ILE A 364 -20.64 11.88 -0.90
N SER A 365 -20.78 12.05 0.40
CA SER A 365 -22.06 11.81 1.10
C SER A 365 -22.98 13.04 1.06
N THR A 366 -24.30 12.78 1.20
CA THR A 366 -25.30 13.84 1.36
C THR A 366 -25.17 14.50 2.75
N PRO A 367 -25.69 15.74 2.93
CA PRO A 367 -25.65 16.42 4.24
C PRO A 367 -26.39 15.71 5.37
N ASP A 368 -27.38 14.88 5.04
CA ASP A 368 -28.17 14.09 5.99
C ASP A 368 -27.64 12.66 6.20
N SER A 369 -26.49 12.32 5.60
CA SER A 369 -25.79 11.06 5.88
C SER A 369 -25.25 11.06 7.31
N LYS A 370 -25.50 9.97 8.05
CA LYS A 370 -24.97 9.81 9.42
C LYS A 370 -23.47 9.55 9.43
N VAL A 371 -22.93 8.93 8.36
CA VAL A 371 -21.53 8.67 8.18
C VAL A 371 -21.05 9.53 7.01
N GLN A 372 -20.00 10.32 7.22
CA GLN A 372 -19.37 11.05 6.13
C GLN A 372 -18.63 10.07 5.22
N VAL A 373 -18.83 10.18 3.92
CA VAL A 373 -18.11 9.35 2.93
C VAL A 373 -17.21 10.25 2.08
N TRP A 374 -15.91 9.94 2.08
CA TRP A 374 -14.92 10.74 1.40
C TRP A 374 -14.14 9.92 0.36
N VAL A 375 -13.80 10.55 -0.75
CA VAL A 375 -12.66 10.13 -1.60
C VAL A 375 -11.44 10.92 -1.14
N VAL A 376 -10.38 10.20 -0.75
CA VAL A 376 -9.12 10.80 -0.30
C VAL A 376 -7.98 10.10 -1.05
N PRO A 377 -7.43 10.71 -2.11
CA PRO A 377 -6.30 10.15 -2.83
C PRO A 377 -5.11 9.89 -1.90
N THR A 378 -4.55 8.69 -1.97
CA THR A 378 -3.36 8.34 -1.18
C THR A 378 -2.10 8.98 -1.76
N ASN A 379 -1.14 9.27 -0.89
CA ASN A 379 0.18 9.75 -1.28
C ASN A 379 1.24 9.13 -0.35
N GLU A 380 1.60 7.88 -0.68
CA GLU A 380 2.53 7.10 0.12
C GLU A 380 3.93 7.72 0.10
N GLU A 381 4.37 8.25 -1.04
CA GLU A 381 5.67 8.87 -1.19
C GLU A 381 5.80 10.11 -0.30
N LEU A 382 4.76 10.93 -0.25
CA LEU A 382 4.74 12.09 0.64
C LEU A 382 4.78 11.66 2.12
N MET A 383 4.06 10.59 2.47
CA MET A 383 4.09 10.07 3.84
C MET A 383 5.50 9.57 4.21
N ILE A 384 6.16 8.83 3.30
CA ILE A 384 7.55 8.38 3.48
C ILE A 384 8.49 9.58 3.64
N ALA A 385 8.36 10.60 2.79
CA ALA A 385 9.18 11.79 2.85
C ALA A 385 9.00 12.57 4.17
N GLN A 386 7.76 12.68 4.65
CA GLN A 386 7.45 13.34 5.93
C GLN A 386 8.02 12.58 7.13
N ASP A 387 7.83 11.26 7.19
CA ASP A 387 8.42 10.43 8.25
C ASP A 387 9.95 10.53 8.23
N THR A 388 10.56 10.52 7.03
CA THR A 388 12.01 10.67 6.85
C THR A 388 12.50 12.02 7.38
N ARG A 389 11.84 13.12 7.00
CA ARG A 389 12.16 14.46 7.50
C ARG A 389 12.09 14.52 9.03
N ASP A 390 10.99 14.05 9.59
CA ASP A 390 10.71 14.17 11.02
C ASP A 390 11.77 13.42 11.86
N LEU A 391 12.15 12.22 11.43
CA LEU A 391 13.20 11.43 12.10
C LEU A 391 14.59 12.05 11.95
N VAL A 392 14.96 12.51 10.76
CA VAL A 392 16.27 13.13 10.51
C VAL A 392 16.41 14.45 11.27
N LEU A 393 15.37 15.27 11.33
CA LEU A 393 15.37 16.52 12.10
C LEU A 393 15.43 16.25 13.62
N ALA A 394 14.77 15.18 14.08
CA ALA A 394 14.84 14.78 15.50
C ALA A 394 16.24 14.30 15.89
N ALA A 395 16.94 13.58 15.01
CA ALA A 395 18.29 13.08 15.26
C ALA A 395 19.39 14.17 15.20
N ARG A 396 19.11 15.33 14.58
CA ARG A 396 20.04 16.49 14.51
C ARG A 396 19.95 17.41 15.73
N LYS A 397 18.96 17.22 16.60
CA LYS A 397 18.78 17.94 17.88
C LYS A 397 19.53 17.26 19.02
#